data_a7e87bbd4624bbef62acf66b6789d7f7
#
_entry.id   a7e87bbd4624bbef62acf66b6789d7f7
#
_cell.length_a   1.000
_cell.length_b   1.000
_cell.length_c   1.000
_cell.angle_alpha   90.00
_cell.angle_beta   90.00
_cell.angle_gamma   90.00
#
_symmetry.space_group_name_H-M   'P 1'
#
loop_
_entity.id
_entity.type
_entity.pdbx_description
1 polymer ?
#
loop_
_entity_poly.entity_id
_entity_poly.type
_entity_poly.pdbx_seq_one_letter_code
_entity_poly.pdbx_strand_id
1 'polypeptide(L)'
;TRILPAILKKNQFKRTYSSAWWYKLKSGCAVYGVFWDNEKLHGLGDVSIRSMDVLNLFWEPGVTDIQESEHFFCTELVPNNHLVRRWPELEGKLGRGGAQVSRYLFDDKVDTSEQSLVVDWYYHTEREGRQVLQYCKFVGENVLYATENDPEMAARGWYDHGKYPFVFDTLFPEEGTPCGYGYVDLCKSAQKQIDLMNQAILKNTLAAATPRFF
;
A
#
# COMPACT_ATOMS: atom_id res chain seq x y z
N THR A 1 -23.52 -16.00 15.20
CA THR A 1 -22.47 -14.94 15.11
C THR A 1 -22.92 -13.86 14.13
N ARG A 2 -23.55 -12.76 14.64
CA ARG A 2 -24.11 -11.68 13.81
C ARG A 2 -23.15 -10.46 13.68
N ILE A 3 -22.05 -10.45 14.44
CA ILE A 3 -21.15 -9.29 14.55
C ILE A 3 -20.36 -9.07 13.28
N LEU A 4 -19.69 -10.10 12.74
CA LEU A 4 -18.86 -9.98 11.55
C LEU A 4 -19.63 -9.48 10.32
N PRO A 5 -20.82 -10.03 9.97
CA PRO A 5 -21.62 -9.51 8.86
C PRO A 5 -22.05 -8.05 9.06
N ALA A 6 -22.30 -7.63 10.30
CA ALA A 6 -22.66 -6.24 10.62
C ALA A 6 -21.49 -5.29 10.39
N ILE A 7 -20.27 -5.65 10.83
CA ILE A 7 -19.04 -4.87 10.57
C ILE A 7 -18.77 -4.76 9.08
N LEU A 8 -18.85 -5.85 8.33
CA LEU A 8 -18.62 -5.86 6.88
C LEU A 8 -19.65 -4.99 6.14
N LYS A 9 -20.93 -5.08 6.52
CA LYS A 9 -22.00 -4.25 5.94
C LYS A 9 -21.77 -2.76 6.24
N LYS A 10 -21.41 -2.41 7.47
CA LYS A 10 -21.15 -1.04 7.92
C LYS A 10 -19.97 -0.41 7.16
N ASN A 11 -18.90 -1.19 6.92
CA ASN A 11 -17.75 -0.77 6.15
C ASN A 11 -17.95 -0.85 4.62
N GLN A 12 -19.15 -1.15 4.13
CA GLN A 12 -19.41 -1.35 2.70
C GLN A 12 -18.40 -2.30 2.03
N PHE A 13 -17.99 -3.35 2.75
CA PHE A 13 -16.92 -4.25 2.34
C PHE A 13 -17.12 -4.84 0.93
N LYS A 14 -18.36 -5.08 0.51
CA LYS A 14 -18.66 -5.55 -0.85
C LYS A 14 -18.10 -4.59 -1.93
N ARG A 15 -18.16 -3.28 -1.70
CA ARG A 15 -17.61 -2.28 -2.63
C ARG A 15 -16.08 -2.31 -2.61
N THR A 16 -15.50 -2.32 -1.41
CA THR A 16 -14.04 -2.43 -1.21
C THR A 16 -13.49 -3.71 -1.84
N TYR A 17 -14.17 -4.83 -1.64
CA TYR A 17 -13.83 -6.11 -2.24
C TYR A 17 -13.87 -6.09 -3.77
N SER A 18 -14.93 -5.52 -4.38
CA SER A 18 -15.03 -5.42 -5.84
C SER A 18 -13.92 -4.56 -6.44
N SER A 19 -13.52 -3.47 -5.78
CA SER A 19 -12.39 -2.64 -6.21
C SER A 19 -11.06 -3.38 -6.04
N ALA A 20 -10.86 -4.06 -4.93
CA ALA A 20 -9.66 -4.84 -4.64
C ALA A 20 -9.48 -6.01 -5.62
N TRP A 21 -10.57 -6.68 -6.01
CA TRP A 21 -10.56 -7.73 -7.04
C TRP A 21 -9.92 -7.26 -8.35
N TRP A 22 -10.21 -6.03 -8.75
CA TRP A 22 -9.64 -5.46 -9.97
C TRP A 22 -8.12 -5.31 -9.91
N TYR A 23 -7.61 -4.92 -8.75
CA TYR A 23 -6.16 -4.90 -8.52
C TYR A 23 -5.59 -6.31 -8.48
N LYS A 24 -6.23 -7.24 -7.79
CA LYS A 24 -5.83 -8.63 -7.71
C LYS A 24 -5.68 -9.29 -9.09
N LEU A 25 -6.63 -9.07 -10.00
CA LEU A 25 -6.56 -9.60 -11.37
C LEU A 25 -5.38 -9.02 -12.17
N LYS A 26 -5.08 -7.73 -12.00
CA LYS A 26 -4.00 -7.06 -12.74
C LYS A 26 -2.62 -7.37 -12.18
N SER A 27 -2.42 -7.12 -10.90
CA SER A 27 -1.12 -7.15 -10.23
C SER A 27 -0.84 -8.42 -9.42
N GLY A 28 -1.81 -9.34 -9.35
CA GLY A 28 -1.69 -10.60 -8.61
C GLY A 28 -2.05 -10.54 -7.14
N CYS A 29 -2.19 -9.35 -6.56
CA CYS A 29 -2.49 -9.19 -5.15
C CYS A 29 -3.47 -8.05 -4.91
N ALA A 30 -4.38 -8.26 -3.94
CA ALA A 30 -5.16 -7.22 -3.30
C ALA A 30 -4.78 -7.16 -1.83
N VAL A 31 -4.62 -5.97 -1.28
CA VAL A 31 -4.31 -5.79 0.14
C VAL A 31 -5.44 -5.05 0.83
N TYR A 32 -5.86 -5.58 1.97
CA TYR A 32 -6.84 -4.96 2.85
C TYR A 32 -6.16 -4.49 4.12
N GLY A 33 -6.34 -3.23 4.47
CA GLY A 33 -5.98 -2.69 5.78
C GLY A 33 -7.19 -2.75 6.71
N VAL A 34 -7.00 -3.30 7.91
CA VAL A 34 -8.03 -3.42 8.95
C VAL A 34 -7.56 -2.65 10.17
N PHE A 35 -8.12 -1.48 10.38
CA PHE A 35 -7.67 -0.55 11.41
C PHE A 35 -8.77 -0.26 12.42
N TRP A 36 -8.39 0.13 13.63
CA TRP A 36 -9.29 0.77 14.57
C TRP A 36 -9.29 2.28 14.32
N ASP A 37 -10.47 2.86 14.14
CA ASP A 37 -10.67 4.27 13.87
C ASP A 37 -11.38 4.92 15.07
N ASN A 38 -10.63 5.66 15.87
CA ASN A 38 -11.12 6.31 17.08
C ASN A 38 -12.12 7.44 16.83
N GLU A 39 -12.15 8.01 15.61
CA GLU A 39 -13.04 9.13 15.29
C GLU A 39 -14.46 8.66 14.94
N LYS A 40 -14.63 7.37 14.65
CA LYS A 40 -15.95 6.79 14.36
C LYS A 40 -16.82 6.75 15.59
N LEU A 41 -18.15 6.74 15.36
CA LEU A 41 -19.17 6.63 16.42
C LEU A 41 -19.04 7.70 17.51
N HIS A 42 -18.76 8.96 17.11
CA HIS A 42 -18.64 10.07 18.06
C HIS A 42 -17.53 9.85 19.12
N GLY A 43 -16.41 9.22 18.71
CA GLY A 43 -15.27 8.98 19.60
C GLY A 43 -15.26 7.62 20.33
N LEU A 44 -16.28 6.78 20.12
CA LEU A 44 -16.28 5.40 20.64
C LEU A 44 -15.34 4.47 19.87
N GLY A 45 -15.00 4.86 18.64
CA GLY A 45 -14.20 4.05 17.74
C GLY A 45 -14.97 2.91 17.07
N ASP A 46 -14.45 2.49 15.91
CA ASP A 46 -14.98 1.33 15.19
C ASP A 46 -13.94 0.79 14.20
N VAL A 47 -14.14 -0.43 13.74
CA VAL A 47 -13.31 -1.06 12.73
C VAL A 47 -13.45 -0.32 11.39
N SER A 48 -12.33 -0.06 10.74
CA SER A 48 -12.22 0.51 9.39
C SER A 48 -11.53 -0.47 8.47
N ILE A 49 -12.18 -0.83 7.35
CA ILE A 49 -11.60 -1.73 6.35
C ILE A 49 -11.40 -0.94 5.07
N ARG A 50 -10.14 -0.89 4.56
CA ARG A 50 -9.77 -0.18 3.35
C ARG A 50 -9.00 -1.09 2.40
N SER A 51 -9.14 -0.83 1.09
CA SER A 51 -8.19 -1.38 0.10
C SER A 51 -6.91 -0.55 0.15
N MET A 52 -5.77 -1.22 0.22
CA MET A 52 -4.44 -0.59 0.23
C MET A 52 -3.78 -0.76 -1.12
N ASP A 53 -3.00 0.23 -1.53
CA ASP A 53 -2.17 0.12 -2.72
C ASP A 53 -0.85 -0.59 -2.36
N VAL A 54 -0.59 -1.71 -3.03
CA VAL A 54 0.62 -2.52 -2.83
C VAL A 54 1.90 -1.70 -3.05
N LEU A 55 1.86 -0.71 -3.95
CA LEU A 55 3.03 0.13 -4.25
C LEU A 55 3.45 1.03 -3.09
N ASN A 56 2.58 1.22 -2.12
CA ASN A 56 2.83 2.02 -0.92
C ASN A 56 3.17 1.16 0.31
N LEU A 57 3.34 -0.13 0.12
CA LEU A 57 3.64 -1.08 1.19
C LEU A 57 5.02 -1.68 0.98
N PHE A 58 5.80 -1.76 2.07
CA PHE A 58 7.17 -2.27 2.02
C PHE A 58 7.38 -3.23 3.20
N TRP A 59 8.03 -4.35 2.91
CA TRP A 59 8.36 -5.42 3.86
C TRP A 59 9.73 -5.99 3.52
N GLU A 60 10.22 -6.91 4.33
CA GLU A 60 11.50 -7.56 4.10
C GLU A 60 11.47 -8.49 2.87
N PRO A 61 12.54 -8.51 2.08
CA PRO A 61 12.63 -9.39 0.92
C PRO A 61 12.69 -10.86 1.35
N GLY A 62 12.07 -11.73 0.54
CA GLY A 62 12.09 -13.18 0.76
C GLY A 62 11.02 -13.71 1.71
N VAL A 63 10.17 -12.86 2.27
CA VAL A 63 9.08 -13.23 3.16
C VAL A 63 7.83 -13.57 2.34
N THR A 64 7.23 -14.73 2.61
CA THR A 64 5.98 -15.16 1.97
C THR A 64 4.75 -14.71 2.75
N ASP A 65 4.78 -14.80 4.08
CA ASP A 65 3.75 -14.22 4.96
C ASP A 65 4.30 -12.94 5.60
N ILE A 66 3.63 -11.83 5.39
CA ILE A 66 4.04 -10.54 5.98
C ILE A 66 4.12 -10.57 7.50
N GLN A 67 3.41 -11.49 8.15
CA GLN A 67 3.45 -11.62 9.61
C GLN A 67 4.79 -12.14 10.13
N GLU A 68 5.63 -12.69 9.24
CA GLU A 68 6.99 -13.14 9.54
C GLU A 68 8.04 -12.03 9.33
N SER A 69 7.67 -10.91 8.70
CA SER A 69 8.56 -9.75 8.53
C SER A 69 8.79 -9.05 9.87
N GLU A 70 10.02 -8.68 10.20
CA GLU A 70 10.33 -7.91 11.41
C GLU A 70 9.85 -6.46 11.27
N HIS A 71 9.89 -5.92 10.04
CA HIS A 71 9.50 -4.55 9.73
C HIS A 71 8.49 -4.49 8.59
N PHE A 72 7.49 -3.63 8.75
CA PHE A 72 6.50 -3.35 7.72
C PHE A 72 6.22 -1.85 7.64
N PHE A 73 6.30 -1.28 6.46
CA PHE A 73 6.06 0.14 6.23
C PHE A 73 4.86 0.35 5.31
N CYS A 74 4.04 1.33 5.65
CA CYS A 74 3.00 1.86 4.80
C CYS A 74 3.26 3.34 4.57
N THR A 75 3.23 3.79 3.33
CA THR A 75 3.50 5.18 2.97
C THR A 75 2.27 5.83 2.38
N GLU A 76 2.05 7.10 2.71
CA GLU A 76 0.95 7.90 2.19
C GLU A 76 1.42 9.32 1.91
N LEU A 77 0.98 9.86 0.76
CA LEU A 77 1.18 11.27 0.44
C LEU A 77 0.06 12.08 1.04
N VAL A 78 0.40 13.01 1.91
CA VAL A 78 -0.55 13.87 2.61
C VAL A 78 -0.22 15.33 2.34
N PRO A 79 -1.22 16.17 1.99
CA PRO A 79 -1.02 17.61 1.83
C PRO A 79 -0.49 18.26 3.13
N ASN A 80 0.50 19.14 2.99
CA ASN A 80 1.18 19.78 4.11
C ASN A 80 0.22 20.58 5.01
N ASN A 81 -0.80 21.19 4.43
CA ASN A 81 -1.83 21.91 5.19
C ASN A 81 -2.63 21.00 6.12
N HIS A 82 -2.89 19.73 5.74
CA HIS A 82 -3.55 18.76 6.60
C HIS A 82 -2.64 18.31 7.74
N LEU A 83 -1.34 18.16 7.47
CA LEU A 83 -0.35 17.78 8.48
C LEU A 83 -0.19 18.90 9.52
N VAL A 84 0.00 20.15 9.09
CA VAL A 84 0.15 21.30 10.00
C VAL A 84 -1.12 21.54 10.83
N ARG A 85 -2.30 21.32 10.24
CA ARG A 85 -3.56 21.44 10.99
C ARG A 85 -3.67 20.41 12.12
N ARG A 86 -3.17 19.19 11.91
CA ARG A 86 -3.21 18.12 12.92
C ARG A 86 -2.02 18.16 13.88
N TRP A 87 -0.86 18.58 13.39
CA TRP A 87 0.39 18.72 14.12
C TRP A 87 1.01 20.10 13.84
N PRO A 88 0.61 21.14 14.59
CA PRO A 88 1.09 22.52 14.37
C PRO A 88 2.61 22.68 14.49
N GLU A 89 3.27 21.80 15.24
CA GLU A 89 4.72 21.74 15.44
C GLU A 89 5.53 21.42 14.16
N LEU A 90 4.85 20.98 13.12
CA LEU A 90 5.44 20.72 11.80
C LEU A 90 5.53 21.97 10.92
N GLU A 91 4.96 23.09 11.35
CA GLU A 91 5.00 24.33 10.59
C GLU A 91 6.45 24.79 10.34
N GLY A 92 6.80 24.97 9.07
CA GLY A 92 8.16 25.31 8.65
C GLY A 92 9.19 24.16 8.64
N LYS A 93 8.82 22.97 9.14
CA LYS A 93 9.69 21.78 9.14
C LYS A 93 9.42 20.82 7.98
N LEU A 94 8.27 20.96 7.35
CA LEU A 94 7.92 20.13 6.19
C LEU A 94 8.73 20.59 4.98
N GLY A 95 9.65 19.76 4.53
CA GLY A 95 10.47 20.02 3.36
C GLY A 95 9.64 20.01 2.08
N ARG A 96 10.11 20.70 1.05
CA ARG A 96 9.62 20.54 -0.32
C ARG A 96 10.13 19.19 -0.84
N GLY A 97 9.45 18.11 -0.46
CA GLY A 97 9.87 16.73 -0.72
C GLY A 97 9.68 16.24 -2.16
N GLY A 98 9.74 17.12 -3.17
CA GLY A 98 9.38 16.80 -4.55
C GLY A 98 10.14 15.63 -5.21
N ALA A 99 11.39 15.40 -4.85
CA ALA A 99 12.22 14.42 -5.56
C ALA A 99 11.95 12.94 -5.16
N GLN A 100 11.58 12.66 -3.91
CA GLN A 100 11.29 11.28 -3.46
C GLN A 100 9.87 10.84 -3.75
N VAL A 101 8.97 11.80 -3.88
CA VAL A 101 7.54 11.58 -4.05
C VAL A 101 7.17 11.23 -5.49
N SER A 102 7.92 11.70 -6.48
CA SER A 102 7.72 11.38 -7.90
C SER A 102 7.77 9.88 -8.22
N ARG A 103 8.40 9.06 -7.38
CA ARG A 103 8.41 7.59 -7.53
C ARG A 103 7.04 6.93 -7.39
N TYR A 104 6.12 7.56 -6.68
CA TYR A 104 4.80 7.00 -6.37
C TYR A 104 3.67 7.55 -7.25
N LEU A 105 3.98 8.50 -8.12
CA LEU A 105 3.03 9.08 -9.05
C LEU A 105 3.33 8.59 -10.46
N PHE A 106 2.35 7.94 -11.05
CA PHE A 106 2.41 7.50 -12.44
C PHE A 106 2.18 8.65 -13.45
N ASP A 107 1.83 9.83 -12.96
CA ASP A 107 1.63 11.03 -13.76
C ASP A 107 2.58 12.15 -13.32
N ASP A 108 3.60 12.42 -14.13
CA ASP A 108 4.58 13.49 -13.93
C ASP A 108 3.96 14.91 -13.92
N LYS A 109 2.66 15.01 -14.23
CA LYS A 109 1.91 16.28 -14.26
C LYS A 109 1.29 16.65 -12.92
N VAL A 110 1.26 15.72 -11.97
CA VAL A 110 0.72 16.00 -10.63
C VAL A 110 1.75 16.75 -9.81
N ASP A 111 1.43 17.99 -9.44
CA ASP A 111 2.26 18.78 -8.53
C ASP A 111 2.17 18.22 -7.11
N THR A 112 3.30 17.76 -6.59
CA THR A 112 3.45 17.20 -5.24
C THR A 112 4.29 18.10 -4.33
N SER A 113 4.62 19.30 -4.77
CA SER A 113 5.49 20.25 -4.02
C SER A 113 4.94 20.61 -2.65
N GLU A 114 3.60 20.56 -2.46
CA GLU A 114 2.91 20.85 -1.21
C GLU A 114 2.45 19.58 -0.46
N GLN A 115 3.01 18.42 -0.80
CA GLN A 115 2.70 17.15 -0.15
C GLN A 115 3.96 16.60 0.54
N SER A 116 3.75 15.93 1.65
CA SER A 116 4.81 15.20 2.35
C SER A 116 4.49 13.72 2.45
N LEU A 117 5.54 12.91 2.39
CA LEU A 117 5.43 11.47 2.57
C LEU A 117 5.33 11.16 4.05
N VAL A 118 4.19 10.66 4.46
CA VAL A 118 3.96 10.12 5.79
C VAL A 118 4.30 8.65 5.76
N VAL A 119 5.04 8.19 6.74
CA VAL A 119 5.43 6.79 6.88
C VAL A 119 4.82 6.23 8.16
N ASP A 120 4.07 5.17 8.02
CA ASP A 120 3.57 4.33 9.11
C ASP A 120 4.46 3.10 9.19
N TRP A 121 5.24 2.99 10.24
CA TRP A 121 6.17 1.89 10.49
C TRP A 121 5.63 0.98 11.58
N TYR A 122 5.42 -0.26 11.23
CA TYR A 122 5.06 -1.36 12.12
C TYR A 122 6.26 -2.28 12.28
N TYR A 123 6.56 -2.69 13.51
CA TYR A 123 7.68 -3.57 13.78
C TYR A 123 7.44 -4.41 15.02
N HIS A 124 8.07 -5.57 15.04
CA HIS A 124 8.01 -6.47 16.18
C HIS A 124 9.19 -6.25 17.11
N THR A 125 8.90 -6.20 18.41
CA THR A 125 9.91 -6.20 19.47
C THR A 125 9.61 -7.32 20.46
N GLU A 126 10.65 -7.86 21.07
CA GLU A 126 10.49 -8.82 22.15
C GLU A 126 10.47 -8.10 23.50
N ARG A 127 9.39 -8.28 24.26
CA ARG A 127 9.24 -7.76 25.61
C ARG A 127 8.78 -8.88 26.54
N GLU A 128 9.52 -9.14 27.61
CA GLU A 128 9.19 -10.17 28.61
C GLU A 128 8.93 -11.57 27.98
N GLY A 129 9.67 -11.93 26.92
CA GLY A 129 9.51 -13.20 26.21
C GLY A 129 8.26 -13.28 25.34
N ARG A 130 7.62 -12.15 25.05
CA ARG A 130 6.48 -12.04 24.11
C ARG A 130 6.81 -11.12 22.97
N GLN A 131 6.42 -11.52 21.78
CA GLN A 131 6.50 -10.65 20.61
C GLN A 131 5.36 -9.62 20.68
N VAL A 132 5.73 -8.34 20.64
CA VAL A 132 4.81 -7.20 20.74
C VAL A 132 4.92 -6.37 19.47
N LEU A 133 3.78 -6.01 18.88
CA LEU A 133 3.72 -5.14 17.73
C LEU A 133 3.84 -3.68 18.17
N GLN A 134 4.86 -3.00 17.70
CA GLN A 134 5.06 -1.56 17.88
C GLN A 134 4.65 -0.79 16.62
N TYR A 135 4.35 0.48 16.81
CA TYR A 135 3.95 1.38 15.73
C TYR A 135 4.59 2.75 15.89
N CYS A 136 5.13 3.27 14.79
CA CYS A 136 5.68 4.61 14.71
C CYS A 136 5.19 5.32 13.45
N LYS A 137 4.70 6.54 13.59
CA LYS A 137 4.32 7.41 12.49
C LYS A 137 5.27 8.59 12.42
N PHE A 138 5.84 8.85 11.24
CA PHE A 138 6.78 9.96 11.06
C PHE A 138 6.70 10.60 9.67
N VAL A 139 7.23 11.82 9.57
CA VAL A 139 7.38 12.58 8.33
C VAL A 139 8.80 13.14 8.27
N GLY A 140 9.60 12.65 7.32
CA GLY A 140 11.03 12.97 7.28
C GLY A 140 11.70 12.58 8.61
N GLU A 141 12.27 13.57 9.31
CA GLU A 141 12.94 13.36 10.60
C GLU A 141 12.01 13.60 11.81
N ASN A 142 10.75 13.98 11.57
CA ASN A 142 9.82 14.33 12.65
C ASN A 142 8.91 13.14 12.98
N VAL A 143 9.04 12.63 14.21
CA VAL A 143 8.15 11.58 14.75
C VAL A 143 6.84 12.25 15.19
N LEU A 144 5.73 11.79 14.62
CA LEU A 144 4.37 12.29 14.93
C LEU A 144 3.73 11.50 16.08
N TYR A 145 4.00 10.21 16.11
CA TYR A 145 3.50 9.31 17.14
C TYR A 145 4.40 8.07 17.19
N ALA A 146 4.66 7.56 18.39
CA ALA A 146 5.30 6.26 18.59
C ALA A 146 4.71 5.58 19.82
N THR A 147 4.38 4.30 19.71
CA THR A 147 3.88 3.50 20.85
C THR A 147 4.89 3.40 21.97
N GLU A 148 6.17 3.44 21.67
CA GLU A 148 7.25 3.38 22.68
C GLU A 148 7.31 4.62 23.57
N ASN A 149 6.75 5.75 23.14
CA ASN A 149 6.68 6.98 23.94
C ASN A 149 5.57 6.94 25.01
N ASP A 150 4.65 5.99 24.90
CA ASP A 150 3.57 5.76 25.87
C ASP A 150 3.89 4.48 26.65
N PRO A 151 4.11 4.55 27.97
CA PRO A 151 4.48 3.36 28.78
C PRO A 151 3.49 2.22 28.73
N GLU A 152 2.18 2.52 28.66
CA GLU A 152 1.13 1.51 28.55
C GLU A 152 1.18 0.82 27.18
N MET A 153 1.25 1.62 26.10
CA MET A 153 1.32 1.10 24.75
C MET A 153 2.64 0.41 24.43
N ALA A 154 3.75 0.87 25.02
CA ALA A 154 5.05 0.24 24.87
C ALA A 154 5.08 -1.20 25.43
N ALA A 155 4.34 -1.45 26.50
CA ALA A 155 4.23 -2.78 27.12
C ALA A 155 3.21 -3.67 26.41
N ARG A 156 2.05 -3.11 26.05
CA ARG A 156 0.93 -3.83 25.44
C ARG A 156 1.09 -4.01 23.94
N GLY A 157 1.69 -3.05 23.25
CA GLY A 157 1.77 -2.96 21.80
C GLY A 157 0.58 -2.25 21.17
N TRP A 158 0.67 -2.02 19.85
CA TRP A 158 -0.35 -1.32 19.07
C TRP A 158 -1.67 -2.08 18.99
N TYR A 159 -1.60 -3.41 18.88
CA TYR A 159 -2.75 -4.32 18.90
C TYR A 159 -2.47 -5.53 19.78
N ASP A 160 -3.44 -5.92 20.59
CA ASP A 160 -3.34 -7.07 21.52
C ASP A 160 -3.02 -8.40 20.83
N HIS A 161 -3.41 -8.54 19.56
CA HIS A 161 -3.14 -9.75 18.79
C HIS A 161 -1.73 -9.84 18.22
N GLY A 162 -0.92 -8.75 18.32
CA GLY A 162 0.47 -8.71 17.88
C GLY A 162 0.71 -8.90 16.38
N LYS A 163 -0.32 -8.74 15.53
CA LYS A 163 -0.24 -8.95 14.09
C LYS A 163 -0.35 -7.62 13.33
N TYR A 164 0.32 -7.54 12.17
CA TYR A 164 0.14 -6.44 11.25
C TYR A 164 -1.32 -6.32 10.80
N PRO A 165 -1.87 -5.10 10.72
CA PRO A 165 -3.28 -4.89 10.34
C PRO A 165 -3.52 -4.99 8.84
N PHE A 166 -2.75 -5.80 8.13
CA PHE A 166 -2.81 -5.96 6.69
C PHE A 166 -3.08 -7.42 6.32
N VAL A 167 -3.99 -7.61 5.35
CA VAL A 167 -4.33 -8.93 4.81
C VAL A 167 -4.04 -8.92 3.33
N PHE A 168 -3.12 -9.77 2.90
CA PHE A 168 -2.77 -10.00 1.51
C PHE A 168 -3.64 -11.11 0.94
N ASP A 169 -4.32 -10.80 -0.15
CA ASP A 169 -5.18 -11.72 -0.89
C ASP A 169 -4.58 -11.94 -2.29
N THR A 170 -3.82 -13.01 -2.43
CA THR A 170 -2.99 -13.32 -3.60
C THR A 170 -3.76 -14.17 -4.61
N LEU A 171 -3.59 -13.90 -5.90
CA LEU A 171 -4.24 -14.65 -6.99
C LEU A 171 -3.46 -15.92 -7.32
N PHE A 172 -2.22 -15.77 -7.74
CA PHE A 172 -1.30 -16.86 -8.01
C PHE A 172 -0.09 -16.70 -7.09
N PRO A 173 0.03 -17.50 -6.04
CA PRO A 173 1.11 -17.37 -5.07
C PRO A 173 2.47 -17.70 -5.69
N GLU A 174 3.49 -16.99 -5.20
CA GLU A 174 4.89 -17.21 -5.54
C GLU A 174 5.70 -17.27 -4.25
N GLU A 175 6.67 -18.17 -4.17
CA GLU A 175 7.56 -18.30 -3.01
C GLU A 175 8.43 -17.04 -2.85
N GLY A 176 8.64 -16.61 -1.61
CA GLY A 176 9.48 -15.47 -1.28
C GLY A 176 8.81 -14.10 -1.48
N THR A 177 7.51 -14.07 -1.78
CA THR A 177 6.73 -12.82 -1.82
C THR A 177 5.29 -13.05 -1.41
N PRO A 178 4.66 -12.15 -0.65
CA PRO A 178 3.24 -12.22 -0.32
C PRO A 178 2.33 -11.81 -1.49
N CYS A 179 2.88 -11.24 -2.56
CA CYS A 179 2.08 -10.64 -3.64
C CYS A 179 1.75 -11.60 -4.78
N GLY A 180 2.67 -12.53 -5.15
CA GLY A 180 2.48 -13.38 -6.31
C GLY A 180 2.37 -12.63 -7.64
N TYR A 181 1.64 -13.19 -8.62
CA TYR A 181 1.49 -12.62 -9.95
C TYR A 181 0.04 -12.63 -10.45
N GLY A 182 -0.25 -11.77 -11.43
CA GLY A 182 -1.58 -11.56 -12.00
C GLY A 182 -1.72 -12.04 -13.43
N TYR A 183 -2.91 -11.83 -14.01
CA TYR A 183 -3.17 -12.17 -15.41
C TYR A 183 -2.33 -11.33 -16.39
N VAL A 184 -2.00 -10.09 -16.04
CA VAL A 184 -1.15 -9.25 -16.90
C VAL A 184 0.23 -9.88 -17.07
N ASP A 185 0.79 -10.46 -16.02
CA ASP A 185 2.09 -11.14 -16.07
C ASP A 185 2.03 -12.39 -16.97
N LEU A 186 0.95 -13.17 -16.87
CA LEU A 186 0.73 -14.35 -17.71
C LEU A 186 0.59 -13.98 -19.19
N CYS A 187 -0.11 -12.88 -19.50
CA CYS A 187 -0.38 -12.48 -20.88
C CYS A 187 0.77 -11.69 -21.52
N LYS A 188 1.73 -11.19 -20.74
CA LYS A 188 2.79 -10.28 -21.19
C LYS A 188 3.63 -10.83 -22.36
N SER A 189 4.01 -12.12 -22.34
CA SER A 189 4.81 -12.73 -23.37
C SER A 189 4.01 -12.90 -24.68
N ALA A 190 2.76 -13.34 -24.58
CA ALA A 190 1.86 -13.47 -25.73
C ALA A 190 1.57 -12.11 -26.38
N GLN A 191 1.32 -11.07 -25.56
CA GLN A 191 1.10 -9.72 -26.04
C GLN A 191 2.31 -9.17 -26.82
N LYS A 192 3.53 -9.37 -26.31
CA LYS A 192 4.76 -8.98 -27.02
C LYS A 192 4.88 -9.67 -28.39
N GLN A 193 4.53 -10.94 -28.50
CA GLN A 193 4.57 -11.64 -29.77
C GLN A 193 3.54 -11.07 -30.76
N ILE A 194 2.32 -10.82 -30.31
CA ILE A 194 1.26 -10.19 -31.11
C ILE A 194 1.72 -8.84 -31.62
N ASP A 195 2.31 -8.01 -30.77
CA ASP A 195 2.79 -6.66 -31.13
C ASP A 195 3.91 -6.74 -32.19
N LEU A 196 4.87 -7.67 -32.04
CA LEU A 196 5.94 -7.90 -33.03
C LEU A 196 5.37 -8.37 -34.37
N MET A 197 4.41 -9.28 -34.37
CA MET A 197 3.75 -9.76 -35.59
C MET A 197 3.00 -8.62 -36.29
N ASN A 198 2.24 -7.82 -35.54
CA ASN A 198 1.51 -6.67 -36.07
C ASN A 198 2.46 -5.63 -36.68
N GLN A 199 3.61 -5.35 -36.02
CA GLN A 199 4.65 -4.46 -36.55
C GLN A 199 5.26 -5.00 -37.84
N ALA A 200 5.52 -6.32 -37.93
CA ALA A 200 6.04 -6.93 -39.14
C ALA A 200 5.04 -6.86 -40.31
N ILE A 201 3.77 -7.15 -40.04
CA ILE A 201 2.70 -7.02 -41.04
C ILE A 201 2.58 -5.58 -41.55
N LEU A 202 2.57 -4.60 -40.64
CA LEU A 202 2.49 -3.20 -41.00
C LEU A 202 3.68 -2.75 -41.86
N LYS A 203 4.91 -3.11 -41.47
CA LYS A 203 6.13 -2.82 -42.25
C LYS A 203 6.08 -3.44 -43.65
N ASN A 204 5.66 -4.70 -43.76
CA ASN A 204 5.53 -5.36 -45.04
C ASN A 204 4.45 -4.71 -45.92
N THR A 205 3.32 -4.35 -45.34
CA THR A 205 2.22 -3.66 -46.06
C THR A 205 2.69 -2.30 -46.57
N LEU A 206 3.36 -1.51 -45.75
CA LEU A 206 3.91 -0.22 -46.17
C LEU A 206 5.00 -0.36 -47.25
N ALA A 207 5.88 -1.35 -47.14
CA ALA A 207 6.91 -1.63 -48.13
C ALA A 207 6.27 -2.08 -49.49
N ALA A 208 5.20 -2.87 -49.44
CA ALA A 208 4.51 -3.30 -50.66
C ALA A 208 3.68 -2.18 -51.30
N ALA A 209 3.13 -1.26 -50.47
CA ALA A 209 2.37 -0.10 -50.97
C ALA A 209 3.25 1.03 -51.58
N THR A 210 4.56 1.01 -51.31
CA THR A 210 5.47 2.01 -51.88
C THR A 210 5.97 1.53 -53.25
N PRO A 211 5.60 2.23 -54.38
CA PRO A 211 6.06 1.84 -55.70
C PRO A 211 7.59 1.94 -55.78
N ARG A 212 8.26 0.83 -56.08
CA ARG A 212 9.68 0.81 -56.35
C ARG A 212 9.88 0.88 -57.86
N PHE A 213 10.34 2.01 -58.35
CA PHE A 213 10.83 2.16 -59.73
C PHE A 213 12.27 1.68 -59.75
N PHE A 214 12.55 0.66 -60.58
CA PHE A 214 13.87 0.21 -60.90
C PHE A 214 14.33 0.90 -62.19
#